data_c1c4768258a2ee9f44f54b3b05a0774c
#
_entry.id   c1c4768258a2ee9f44f54b3b05a0774c
#
_cell.length_a   1.000
_cell.length_b   1.000
_cell.length_c   1.000
_cell.angle_alpha   90.00
_cell.angle_beta   90.00
_cell.angle_gamma   90.00
#
_symmetry.space_group_name_H-M   'P 1'
#
loop_
_entity.id
_entity.type
_entity.pdbx_description
1 polymer ?
#
loop_
_entity_poly.entity_id
_entity_poly.type
_entity_poly.pdbx_seq_one_letter_code
_entity_poly.pdbx_strand_id
1 'polypeptide(L)'
;FQLLEELKEVTVIDDDKEIKFDSNGDMSTSYDVLLWKEIDGHIEITTMAEYDAEKGDFIFEDEEKKKEFLDLKKVQSTCSQHCKPGQMKKVTESPHTCCYECVYCPENHYSNQTDMDYCYRCNNKTYWAPINSTTCYRKTIHFLTWTNWFAIFLLLLSAFGVVLVLSISVIFTKNLNTPVVKASGGLTVCYIILFSHFLIFLSTIFFIDEPTEFKCKTRQALFGISFALCISCILIKSLKILLAFSFDPKLQNFLKCLYKPIPTVVTCTGIQVTICTFWLIFRTPFVEQNFSIPRAIILECNEGSIVAFGIMLSYIAALAFVCFIFAFKGRKLPENYNEAKFITFGMLIYFIAWIVFIPVYATTFGKYLPAVEIIVVLISNYGILCCTFLPKCYIIIYKQETNTKSAFLKMVYTYSTKSAGSVAVSQISLDSKSSSSRATISDSCKSEKNSVNGNCHFQVPGEGLIKGKALPKNTARSMARKRLSSI
;
A
#
# COMPACT_ATOMS: atom_id res chain seq x y z
N PHE A 1 -60.03 13.25 -38.56
CA PHE A 1 -59.95 11.85 -38.98
C PHE A 1 -60.85 11.56 -40.18
N GLN A 2 -62.10 11.95 -40.15
CA GLN A 2 -63.09 11.70 -41.23
C GLN A 2 -62.64 12.36 -42.55
N LEU A 3 -62.08 13.60 -42.55
CA LEU A 3 -61.62 14.26 -43.77
C LEU A 3 -60.46 13.51 -44.43
N LEU A 4 -59.61 12.85 -43.63
CA LEU A 4 -58.45 12.07 -44.14
C LEU A 4 -58.92 10.74 -44.79
N GLU A 5 -59.95 10.12 -44.26
CA GLU A 5 -60.57 8.95 -44.87
C GLU A 5 -61.28 9.26 -46.17
N GLU A 6 -62.06 10.35 -46.19
CA GLU A 6 -62.71 10.86 -47.42
C GLU A 6 -61.71 11.26 -48.52
N LEU A 7 -60.56 11.88 -48.11
CA LEU A 7 -59.50 12.22 -49.04
C LEU A 7 -58.82 11.00 -49.66
N LYS A 8 -58.74 9.91 -48.96
CA LYS A 8 -58.20 8.64 -49.52
C LYS A 8 -59.09 7.98 -50.53
N GLU A 9 -60.39 8.25 -50.47
CA GLU A 9 -61.40 7.73 -51.41
C GLU A 9 -61.61 8.62 -52.64
N VAL A 10 -60.99 9.84 -52.65
CA VAL A 10 -61.09 10.77 -53.80
C VAL A 10 -60.32 10.20 -54.96
N THR A 11 -60.99 10.03 -56.11
CA THR A 11 -60.44 9.72 -57.43
C THR A 11 -60.53 10.96 -58.31
N VAL A 12 -59.41 11.35 -58.88
CA VAL A 12 -59.33 12.46 -59.85
C VAL A 12 -58.99 11.88 -61.22
N ILE A 13 -59.73 12.23 -62.24
CA ILE A 13 -59.44 11.84 -63.60
C ILE A 13 -58.75 13.03 -64.29
N ASP A 14 -57.50 12.84 -64.72
CA ASP A 14 -56.70 13.79 -65.43
C ASP A 14 -56.15 13.11 -66.71
N ASP A 15 -56.46 13.67 -67.90
CA ASP A 15 -56.06 13.14 -69.18
C ASP A 15 -56.23 11.62 -69.38
N ASP A 16 -57.46 11.09 -69.08
CA ASP A 16 -57.84 9.67 -69.10
C ASP A 16 -57.09 8.76 -68.09
N LYS A 17 -56.30 9.33 -67.14
CA LYS A 17 -55.68 8.58 -66.06
C LYS A 17 -56.43 8.81 -64.72
N GLU A 18 -56.74 7.73 -64.09
CA GLU A 18 -57.41 7.74 -62.76
C GLU A 18 -56.30 7.85 -61.67
N ILE A 19 -56.32 8.98 -60.97
CA ILE A 19 -55.41 9.23 -59.85
C ILE A 19 -56.17 8.98 -58.55
N LYS A 20 -55.66 8.08 -57.75
CA LYS A 20 -56.20 7.72 -56.40
C LYS A 20 -55.07 7.53 -55.39
N PHE A 21 -55.43 7.61 -54.13
CA PHE A 21 -54.48 7.39 -53.06
C PHE A 21 -54.54 5.93 -52.61
N ASP A 22 -53.36 5.36 -52.24
CA ASP A 22 -53.26 4.03 -51.67
C ASP A 22 -53.64 4.05 -50.16
N SER A 23 -53.60 2.88 -49.49
CA SER A 23 -53.91 2.73 -48.06
C SER A 23 -52.95 3.54 -47.13
N ASN A 24 -51.75 3.87 -47.60
CA ASN A 24 -50.77 4.66 -46.89
C ASN A 24 -50.96 6.18 -47.10
N GLY A 25 -51.78 6.56 -48.09
CA GLY A 25 -52.00 7.93 -48.48
C GLY A 25 -51.04 8.41 -49.58
N ASP A 26 -50.31 7.51 -50.22
CA ASP A 26 -49.44 7.82 -51.35
C ASP A 26 -50.29 7.83 -52.65
N MET A 27 -49.95 8.78 -53.52
CA MET A 27 -50.67 8.92 -54.81
C MET A 27 -50.25 7.82 -55.77
N SER A 28 -51.21 7.05 -56.29
CA SER A 28 -50.96 6.00 -57.29
C SER A 28 -50.78 6.62 -58.67
N THR A 29 -49.61 7.16 -58.93
CA THR A 29 -49.20 7.71 -60.23
C THR A 29 -48.17 6.77 -60.88
N SER A 30 -48.25 6.66 -62.21
CA SER A 30 -47.18 6.02 -62.96
C SER A 30 -45.96 6.91 -63.02
N TYR A 31 -44.79 6.29 -63.07
CA TYR A 31 -43.50 7.01 -63.17
C TYR A 31 -42.81 6.65 -64.45
N ASP A 32 -42.32 7.67 -65.19
CA ASP A 32 -41.48 7.45 -66.39
C ASP A 32 -40.03 7.19 -65.93
N VAL A 33 -39.46 6.08 -66.38
CA VAL A 33 -38.06 5.75 -66.20
C VAL A 33 -37.27 6.33 -67.38
N LEU A 34 -36.49 7.38 -67.12
CA LEU A 34 -35.69 8.08 -68.07
C LEU A 34 -34.24 7.64 -68.07
N LEU A 35 -33.69 7.35 -69.22
CA LEU A 35 -32.27 7.08 -69.42
C LEU A 35 -31.58 8.30 -69.96
N TRP A 36 -30.54 8.75 -69.28
CA TRP A 36 -29.69 9.86 -69.74
C TRP A 36 -28.44 9.28 -70.37
N LYS A 37 -28.28 9.51 -71.70
CA LYS A 37 -27.11 9.08 -72.47
C LYS A 37 -26.34 10.29 -72.89
N GLU A 38 -25.03 10.24 -72.81
CA GLU A 38 -24.15 11.22 -73.45
C GLU A 38 -23.79 10.74 -74.85
N ILE A 39 -24.29 11.42 -75.84
CA ILE A 39 -24.03 11.15 -77.29
C ILE A 39 -23.40 12.40 -77.88
N ASP A 40 -22.19 12.29 -78.42
CA ASP A 40 -21.42 13.37 -79.01
C ASP A 40 -21.30 14.65 -78.16
N GLY A 41 -21.18 14.50 -76.82
CA GLY A 41 -21.06 15.61 -75.89
C GLY A 41 -22.36 16.32 -75.54
N HIS A 42 -23.52 15.78 -75.99
CA HIS A 42 -24.86 16.19 -75.60
C HIS A 42 -25.58 15.12 -74.81
N ILE A 43 -26.33 15.57 -73.79
CA ILE A 43 -27.15 14.64 -73.00
C ILE A 43 -28.48 14.44 -73.69
N GLU A 44 -28.74 13.24 -74.19
CA GLU A 44 -30.03 12.80 -74.70
C GLU A 44 -30.82 12.06 -73.59
N ILE A 45 -32.08 12.47 -73.42
CA ILE A 45 -32.97 11.86 -72.44
C ILE A 45 -34.02 11.05 -73.18
N THR A 46 -34.01 9.73 -72.93
CA THR A 46 -34.97 8.84 -73.57
C THR A 46 -35.82 8.12 -72.51
N THR A 47 -37.14 8.03 -72.77
CA THR A 47 -38.03 7.22 -71.86
C THR A 47 -37.79 5.75 -72.15
N MET A 48 -37.37 5.00 -71.11
CA MET A 48 -37.07 3.57 -71.26
C MET A 48 -38.25 2.69 -70.89
N ALA A 49 -39.01 3.07 -69.90
CA ALA A 49 -40.14 2.35 -69.40
C ALA A 49 -41.10 3.26 -68.61
N GLU A 50 -42.36 2.92 -68.57
CA GLU A 50 -43.33 3.48 -67.62
C GLU A 50 -43.52 2.50 -66.50
N TYR A 51 -43.37 2.92 -65.22
CA TYR A 51 -43.69 2.10 -64.04
C TYR A 51 -45.14 2.31 -63.68
N ASP A 52 -45.96 1.28 -63.82
CA ASP A 52 -47.34 1.28 -63.42
C ASP A 52 -47.47 0.93 -61.94
N ALA A 53 -47.77 1.95 -61.12
CA ALA A 53 -47.84 1.77 -59.64
C ALA A 53 -49.00 0.86 -59.18
N GLU A 54 -50.08 0.73 -60.02
CA GLU A 54 -51.22 -0.16 -59.69
C GLU A 54 -50.86 -1.63 -59.91
N LYS A 55 -50.12 -1.91 -61.01
CA LYS A 55 -49.70 -3.27 -61.33
C LYS A 55 -48.40 -3.67 -60.67
N GLY A 56 -47.60 -2.67 -60.23
CA GLY A 56 -46.27 -2.89 -59.65
C GLY A 56 -45.27 -3.42 -60.68
N ASP A 57 -45.47 -3.13 -61.95
CA ASP A 57 -44.64 -3.68 -63.05
C ASP A 57 -44.24 -2.57 -64.05
N PHE A 58 -43.20 -2.85 -64.83
CA PHE A 58 -42.70 -1.92 -65.86
C PHE A 58 -43.35 -2.24 -67.23
N ILE A 59 -43.90 -1.21 -67.82
CA ILE A 59 -44.46 -1.22 -69.24
C ILE A 59 -43.38 -0.70 -70.13
N PHE A 60 -43.06 -1.48 -71.18
CA PHE A 60 -42.05 -1.12 -72.19
C PHE A 60 -42.75 -0.88 -73.51
N GLU A 61 -42.39 0.17 -74.22
CA GLU A 61 -42.90 0.43 -75.55
C GLU A 61 -42.40 -0.63 -76.58
N ASP A 62 -41.10 -1.00 -76.48
CA ASP A 62 -40.44 -1.94 -77.40
C ASP A 62 -39.62 -2.98 -76.63
N GLU A 63 -39.46 -4.18 -77.22
CA GLU A 63 -38.62 -5.26 -76.67
C GLU A 63 -37.11 -4.87 -76.70
N GLU A 64 -36.69 -3.93 -77.53
CA GLU A 64 -35.34 -3.41 -77.58
C GLU A 64 -35.02 -2.57 -76.30
N LYS A 65 -35.91 -1.64 -75.96
CA LYS A 65 -35.87 -0.85 -74.75
C LYS A 65 -35.88 -1.75 -73.47
N LYS A 66 -36.69 -2.78 -73.52
CA LYS A 66 -36.73 -3.78 -72.41
C LYS A 66 -35.41 -4.51 -72.24
N LYS A 67 -34.75 -4.91 -73.29
CA LYS A 67 -33.43 -5.55 -73.29
C LYS A 67 -32.37 -4.60 -72.76
N GLU A 68 -32.36 -3.36 -73.19
CA GLU A 68 -31.47 -2.31 -72.74
C GLU A 68 -31.68 -2.04 -71.23
N PHE A 69 -32.95 -1.95 -70.76
CA PHE A 69 -33.28 -1.79 -69.35
C PHE A 69 -32.77 -2.93 -68.54
N LEU A 70 -32.88 -4.18 -68.98
CA LEU A 70 -32.39 -5.37 -68.31
C LEU A 70 -30.84 -5.39 -68.24
N ASP A 71 -30.15 -4.85 -69.22
CA ASP A 71 -28.71 -4.72 -69.22
C ASP A 71 -28.26 -3.64 -68.22
N LEU A 72 -29.08 -2.61 -67.93
CA LEU A 72 -28.82 -1.62 -66.89
C LEU A 72 -28.86 -2.22 -65.47
N LYS A 73 -29.48 -3.37 -65.27
CA LYS A 73 -29.41 -4.09 -63.97
C LYS A 73 -27.99 -4.48 -63.56
N LYS A 74 -27.03 -4.45 -64.51
CA LYS A 74 -25.60 -4.66 -64.23
C LYS A 74 -24.93 -3.41 -63.67
N VAL A 75 -25.54 -2.24 -63.76
CA VAL A 75 -25.03 -0.99 -63.21
C VAL A 75 -25.35 -0.95 -61.71
N GLN A 76 -24.31 -0.99 -60.87
CA GLN A 76 -24.49 -0.82 -59.43
C GLN A 76 -24.74 0.65 -59.11
N SER A 77 -25.96 0.97 -58.74
CA SER A 77 -26.31 2.28 -58.20
C SER A 77 -26.11 2.28 -56.69
N THR A 78 -24.93 2.63 -56.25
CA THR A 78 -24.62 2.74 -54.81
C THR A 78 -24.21 4.17 -54.48
N CYS A 79 -24.97 4.82 -53.62
CA CYS A 79 -24.69 6.16 -53.13
C CYS A 79 -23.47 6.15 -52.16
N SER A 80 -23.34 5.05 -51.40
CA SER A 80 -22.27 4.83 -50.42
C SER A 80 -21.70 3.43 -50.57
N GLN A 81 -20.43 3.25 -50.26
CA GLN A 81 -19.80 1.93 -50.22
C GLN A 81 -20.34 1.10 -49.05
N HIS A 82 -20.40 -0.21 -49.22
CA HIS A 82 -20.78 -1.12 -48.15
C HIS A 82 -19.83 -1.01 -46.96
N CYS A 83 -20.38 -0.84 -45.76
CA CYS A 83 -19.61 -0.79 -44.56
C CYS A 83 -19.07 -2.19 -44.21
N LYS A 84 -17.78 -2.24 -43.89
CA LYS A 84 -17.10 -3.50 -43.50
C LYS A 84 -17.47 -3.88 -42.07
N PRO A 85 -17.34 -5.15 -41.68
CA PRO A 85 -17.44 -5.53 -40.28
C PRO A 85 -16.49 -4.67 -39.39
N GLY A 86 -16.96 -4.25 -38.25
CA GLY A 86 -16.27 -3.26 -37.38
C GLY A 86 -16.73 -1.81 -37.62
N GLN A 87 -17.58 -1.58 -38.63
CA GLN A 87 -18.15 -0.27 -38.95
C GLN A 87 -19.67 -0.29 -38.84
N MET A 88 -20.26 0.88 -38.67
CA MET A 88 -21.72 1.10 -38.72
C MET A 88 -22.04 2.23 -39.73
N LYS A 89 -23.25 2.19 -40.25
CA LYS A 89 -23.77 3.27 -41.09
C LYS A 89 -24.11 4.48 -40.22
N LYS A 90 -23.64 5.63 -40.61
CA LYS A 90 -24.03 6.91 -40.05
C LYS A 90 -24.67 7.74 -41.16
N VAL A 91 -25.93 8.06 -40.98
CA VAL A 91 -26.64 8.97 -41.94
C VAL A 91 -25.93 10.31 -41.94
N THR A 92 -25.55 10.75 -43.11
CA THR A 92 -24.98 12.08 -43.33
C THR A 92 -26.11 13.11 -43.44
N GLU A 93 -25.87 14.35 -43.08
CA GLU A 93 -26.81 15.48 -43.30
C GLU A 93 -26.91 15.86 -44.80
N SER A 94 -27.00 14.84 -45.65
CA SER A 94 -27.14 14.98 -47.09
C SER A 94 -28.63 15.08 -47.44
N PRO A 95 -29.02 15.79 -48.49
CA PRO A 95 -30.40 15.84 -48.96
C PRO A 95 -30.92 14.43 -49.41
N HIS A 96 -30.05 13.48 -49.58
CA HIS A 96 -30.39 12.10 -49.99
C HIS A 96 -30.31 11.15 -48.80
N THR A 97 -31.43 10.59 -48.39
CA THR A 97 -31.56 9.67 -47.28
C THR A 97 -30.87 8.32 -47.48
N CYS A 98 -30.51 7.98 -48.74
CA CYS A 98 -29.80 6.74 -49.07
C CYS A 98 -28.27 6.83 -48.89
N CYS A 99 -27.71 8.02 -48.70
CA CYS A 99 -26.28 8.23 -48.53
C CYS A 99 -25.91 8.15 -47.05
N TYR A 100 -24.92 7.32 -46.76
CA TYR A 100 -24.39 7.13 -45.40
C TYR A 100 -22.86 7.10 -45.43
N GLU A 101 -22.26 7.41 -44.30
CA GLU A 101 -20.84 7.30 -44.08
C GLU A 101 -20.57 6.09 -43.16
N CYS A 102 -19.51 5.33 -43.48
CA CYS A 102 -19.07 4.23 -42.62
C CYS A 102 -18.19 4.73 -41.51
N VAL A 103 -18.68 4.65 -40.27
CA VAL A 103 -17.97 5.07 -39.07
C VAL A 103 -17.55 3.84 -38.27
N TYR A 104 -16.32 3.85 -37.77
CA TYR A 104 -15.82 2.75 -36.93
C TYR A 104 -16.61 2.61 -35.63
N CYS A 105 -16.89 1.38 -35.25
CA CYS A 105 -17.47 1.10 -33.94
C CYS A 105 -16.58 1.66 -32.83
N PRO A 106 -17.14 2.42 -31.88
CA PRO A 106 -16.39 2.96 -30.75
C PRO A 106 -15.89 1.86 -29.82
N GLU A 107 -15.00 2.21 -28.89
CA GLU A 107 -14.50 1.27 -27.91
C GLU A 107 -15.64 0.58 -27.12
N ASN A 108 -15.47 -0.70 -26.83
CA ASN A 108 -16.47 -1.58 -26.19
C ASN A 108 -17.74 -1.85 -27.02
N HIS A 109 -17.68 -1.60 -28.35
CA HIS A 109 -18.73 -1.99 -29.28
C HIS A 109 -18.11 -2.78 -30.44
N TYR A 110 -18.92 -3.60 -31.09
CA TYR A 110 -18.49 -4.42 -32.22
C TYR A 110 -19.60 -4.53 -33.27
N SER A 111 -19.22 -4.82 -34.50
CA SER A 111 -20.12 -5.16 -35.61
C SER A 111 -19.54 -6.36 -36.35
N ASN A 112 -20.29 -7.46 -36.39
CA ASN A 112 -19.83 -8.72 -36.98
C ASN A 112 -20.34 -8.94 -38.42
N GLN A 113 -21.20 -8.07 -38.91
CA GLN A 113 -21.78 -8.14 -40.25
C GLN A 113 -21.45 -6.87 -41.02
N THR A 114 -21.59 -6.97 -42.35
CA THR A 114 -21.52 -5.82 -43.27
C THR A 114 -22.81 -5.00 -43.18
N ASP A 115 -22.70 -3.72 -43.38
CA ASP A 115 -23.83 -2.77 -43.49
C ASP A 115 -24.73 -2.67 -42.26
N MET A 116 -24.14 -2.84 -41.06
CA MET A 116 -24.87 -2.68 -39.82
C MET A 116 -25.22 -1.20 -39.56
N ASP A 117 -26.44 -0.96 -39.08
CA ASP A 117 -26.92 0.38 -38.73
C ASP A 117 -26.43 0.83 -37.33
N TYR A 118 -26.05 -0.10 -36.50
CA TYR A 118 -25.52 0.18 -35.14
C TYR A 118 -24.49 -0.88 -34.73
N CYS A 119 -23.62 -0.49 -33.79
CA CYS A 119 -22.67 -1.42 -33.16
C CYS A 119 -23.25 -2.01 -31.88
N TYR A 120 -23.10 -3.32 -31.71
CA TYR A 120 -23.50 -4.04 -30.50
C TYR A 120 -22.55 -3.71 -29.35
N ARG A 121 -23.10 -3.48 -28.16
CA ARG A 121 -22.31 -3.21 -26.96
C ARG A 121 -21.81 -4.51 -26.32
N CYS A 122 -20.51 -4.57 -26.02
CA CYS A 122 -19.95 -5.65 -25.22
C CYS A 122 -20.39 -5.55 -23.75
N ASN A 123 -20.47 -6.71 -23.07
CA ASN A 123 -20.67 -6.72 -21.62
C ASN A 123 -19.39 -6.19 -20.92
N ASN A 124 -19.42 -4.93 -20.51
CA ASN A 124 -18.29 -4.23 -19.90
C ASN A 124 -17.70 -4.90 -18.64
N LYS A 125 -18.43 -5.83 -18.01
CA LYS A 125 -17.89 -6.55 -16.84
C LYS A 125 -16.89 -7.62 -17.25
N THR A 126 -17.15 -8.37 -18.33
CA THR A 126 -16.35 -9.55 -18.70
C THR A 126 -15.64 -9.42 -20.04
N TYR A 127 -16.15 -8.54 -20.92
CA TYR A 127 -15.65 -8.36 -22.28
C TYR A 127 -15.27 -6.90 -22.56
N TRP A 128 -14.42 -6.72 -23.54
CA TRP A 128 -14.04 -5.43 -24.09
C TRP A 128 -13.84 -5.54 -25.59
N ALA A 129 -13.89 -4.45 -26.32
CA ALA A 129 -13.56 -4.41 -27.73
C ALA A 129 -12.78 -3.14 -28.04
N PRO A 130 -11.70 -3.21 -28.87
CA PRO A 130 -11.03 -2.04 -29.40
C PRO A 130 -11.92 -1.35 -30.44
N ILE A 131 -11.55 -0.15 -30.84
CA ILE A 131 -12.17 0.55 -31.97
C ILE A 131 -12.05 -0.32 -33.23
N ASN A 132 -13.10 -0.34 -34.08
CA ASN A 132 -13.17 -1.18 -35.29
C ASN A 132 -13.13 -2.68 -35.04
N SER A 133 -13.74 -3.13 -33.95
CA SER A 133 -13.78 -4.55 -33.62
C SER A 133 -14.95 -5.27 -34.24
N THR A 134 -14.71 -6.50 -34.67
CA THR A 134 -15.75 -7.42 -35.17
C THR A 134 -16.32 -8.35 -34.10
N THR A 135 -15.65 -8.44 -32.93
CA THR A 135 -16.02 -9.34 -31.83
C THR A 135 -15.66 -8.72 -30.48
N CYS A 136 -16.28 -9.21 -29.41
CA CYS A 136 -15.88 -8.88 -28.04
C CYS A 136 -14.81 -9.86 -27.54
N TYR A 137 -13.73 -9.34 -27.00
CA TYR A 137 -12.64 -10.08 -26.38
C TYR A 137 -12.88 -10.21 -24.87
N ARG A 138 -12.57 -11.37 -24.31
CA ARG A 138 -12.66 -11.58 -22.86
C ARG A 138 -11.55 -10.77 -22.17
N LYS A 139 -11.89 -10.02 -21.11
CA LYS A 139 -10.90 -9.31 -20.29
C LYS A 139 -9.95 -10.29 -19.62
N THR A 140 -8.68 -9.95 -19.59
CA THR A 140 -7.66 -10.72 -18.87
C THR A 140 -7.74 -10.43 -17.38
N ILE A 141 -7.59 -11.48 -16.57
CA ILE A 141 -7.57 -11.34 -15.11
C ILE A 141 -6.13 -11.06 -14.69
N HIS A 142 -5.93 -9.98 -13.93
CA HIS A 142 -4.62 -9.57 -13.43
C HIS A 142 -4.58 -9.60 -11.90
N PHE A 143 -3.59 -10.28 -11.38
CA PHE A 143 -3.20 -10.28 -9.97
C PHE A 143 -1.67 -10.47 -9.87
N LEU A 144 -1.10 -10.40 -8.68
CA LEU A 144 0.33 -10.60 -8.46
C LEU A 144 0.67 -12.09 -8.51
N THR A 145 1.11 -12.57 -9.69
CA THR A 145 1.42 -13.98 -9.92
C THR A 145 2.81 -14.38 -9.40
N TRP A 146 3.00 -15.66 -9.11
CA TRP A 146 4.31 -16.24 -8.76
C TRP A 146 5.36 -16.08 -9.87
N THR A 147 4.94 -15.96 -11.11
CA THR A 147 5.84 -15.79 -12.27
C THR A 147 6.34 -14.36 -12.46
N ASN A 148 5.76 -13.40 -11.73
CA ASN A 148 6.20 -12.01 -11.82
C ASN A 148 7.58 -11.87 -11.15
N TRP A 149 8.58 -11.40 -11.90
CA TRP A 149 9.94 -11.22 -11.40
C TRP A 149 10.03 -10.37 -10.13
N PHE A 150 9.15 -9.38 -10.03
CA PHE A 150 9.07 -8.50 -8.86
C PHE A 150 8.52 -9.24 -7.62
N ALA A 151 7.51 -10.10 -7.80
CA ALA A 151 7.00 -10.96 -6.73
C ALA A 151 8.06 -11.97 -6.27
N ILE A 152 8.79 -12.57 -7.21
CA ILE A 152 9.92 -13.47 -6.91
C ILE A 152 10.97 -12.74 -6.09
N PHE A 153 11.37 -11.53 -6.48
CA PHE A 153 12.34 -10.74 -5.73
C PHE A 153 11.89 -10.47 -4.28
N LEU A 154 10.63 -10.09 -4.07
CA LEU A 154 10.08 -9.85 -2.73
C LEU A 154 10.03 -11.13 -1.88
N LEU A 155 9.72 -12.26 -2.50
CA LEU A 155 9.73 -13.57 -1.82
C LEU A 155 11.14 -14.01 -1.43
N LEU A 156 12.12 -13.82 -2.31
CA LEU A 156 13.53 -14.11 -2.01
C LEU A 156 14.01 -13.24 -0.84
N LEU A 157 13.62 -11.97 -0.84
CA LEU A 157 13.91 -11.07 0.29
C LEU A 157 13.25 -11.58 1.57
N SER A 158 11.99 -12.00 1.54
CA SER A 158 11.30 -12.57 2.70
C SER A 158 11.96 -13.87 3.19
N ALA A 159 12.30 -14.77 2.27
CA ALA A 159 13.02 -16.02 2.60
C ALA A 159 14.38 -15.75 3.24
N PHE A 160 15.14 -14.77 2.74
CA PHE A 160 16.38 -14.31 3.37
C PHE A 160 16.14 -13.84 4.80
N GLY A 161 15.03 -13.11 5.06
CA GLY A 161 14.62 -12.70 6.39
C GLY A 161 14.35 -13.88 7.33
N VAL A 162 13.69 -14.93 6.84
CA VAL A 162 13.48 -16.17 7.62
C VAL A 162 14.82 -16.82 7.97
N VAL A 163 15.75 -16.95 7.01
CA VAL A 163 17.08 -17.51 7.27
C VAL A 163 17.84 -16.67 8.31
N LEU A 164 17.73 -15.35 8.23
CA LEU A 164 18.35 -14.44 9.21
C LEU A 164 17.77 -14.63 10.62
N VAL A 165 16.45 -14.74 10.77
CA VAL A 165 15.79 -15.01 12.06
C VAL A 165 16.26 -16.35 12.64
N LEU A 166 16.30 -17.40 11.83
CA LEU A 166 16.77 -18.73 12.26
C LEU A 166 18.26 -18.70 12.66
N SER A 167 19.10 -18.01 11.90
CA SER A 167 20.52 -17.84 12.20
C SER A 167 20.72 -17.12 13.53
N ILE A 168 20.00 -16.04 13.77
CA ILE A 168 20.01 -15.30 15.05
C ILE A 168 19.55 -16.22 16.19
N SER A 169 18.49 -17.00 16.00
CA SER A 169 17.99 -17.96 16.99
C SER A 169 19.06 -18.99 17.36
N VAL A 170 19.78 -19.55 16.39
CA VAL A 170 20.89 -20.50 16.61
C VAL A 170 22.04 -19.85 17.36
N ILE A 171 22.44 -18.61 16.98
CA ILE A 171 23.51 -17.88 17.67
C ILE A 171 23.15 -17.67 19.14
N PHE A 172 21.91 -17.24 19.44
CA PHE A 172 21.44 -17.03 20.80
C PHE A 172 21.40 -18.34 21.62
N THR A 173 20.92 -19.44 20.99
CA THR A 173 20.83 -20.75 21.63
C THR A 173 22.22 -21.30 21.98
N LYS A 174 23.21 -21.17 21.09
CA LYS A 174 24.59 -21.59 21.35
C LYS A 174 25.29 -20.77 22.44
N ASN A 175 24.87 -19.52 22.65
CA ASN A 175 25.52 -18.57 23.54
C ASN A 175 24.66 -18.16 24.77
N LEU A 176 23.75 -19.03 25.22
CA LEU A 176 22.84 -18.78 26.34
C LEU A 176 23.51 -18.30 27.64
N ASN A 177 24.72 -18.76 27.92
CA ASN A 177 25.45 -18.47 29.13
C ASN A 177 26.19 -17.12 29.13
N THR A 178 26.22 -16.44 28.00
CA THR A 178 26.93 -15.16 27.85
C THR A 178 26.17 -14.00 28.52
N PRO A 179 26.90 -13.01 29.10
CA PRO A 179 26.28 -11.86 29.76
C PRO A 179 25.34 -11.05 28.82
N VAL A 180 25.69 -10.90 27.55
CA VAL A 180 24.89 -10.16 26.54
C VAL A 180 23.53 -10.80 26.36
N VAL A 181 23.46 -12.14 26.26
CA VAL A 181 22.19 -12.86 26.09
C VAL A 181 21.35 -12.77 27.37
N LYS A 182 21.98 -12.94 28.55
CA LYS A 182 21.28 -12.82 29.85
C LYS A 182 20.77 -11.40 30.10
N ALA A 183 21.52 -10.38 29.71
CA ALA A 183 21.13 -8.97 29.85
C ALA A 183 20.06 -8.52 28.83
N SER A 184 19.81 -9.27 27.78
CA SER A 184 18.89 -8.92 26.67
C SER A 184 17.39 -8.86 27.04
N GLY A 185 17.04 -8.67 28.30
CA GLY A 185 15.65 -8.45 28.72
C GLY A 185 14.85 -9.70 29.03
N GLY A 186 15.47 -10.88 29.05
CA GLY A 186 14.85 -12.18 29.23
C GLY A 186 14.85 -13.02 27.96
N LEU A 187 15.31 -14.25 28.11
CA LEU A 187 15.46 -15.19 27.00
C LEU A 187 14.11 -15.46 26.29
N THR A 188 13.06 -15.69 27.06
CA THR A 188 11.70 -15.95 26.57
C THR A 188 11.19 -14.80 25.69
N VAL A 189 11.39 -13.55 26.13
CA VAL A 189 10.96 -12.36 25.36
C VAL A 189 11.73 -12.27 24.04
N CYS A 190 13.03 -12.60 24.01
CA CYS A 190 13.81 -12.61 22.78
C CYS A 190 13.28 -13.63 21.77
N TYR A 191 12.95 -14.85 22.21
CA TYR A 191 12.40 -15.87 21.32
C TYR A 191 10.99 -15.52 20.83
N ILE A 192 10.15 -14.91 21.66
CA ILE A 192 8.83 -14.42 21.22
C ILE A 192 8.99 -13.35 20.15
N ILE A 193 9.96 -12.42 20.27
CA ILE A 193 10.26 -11.43 19.25
C ILE A 193 10.73 -12.10 17.96
N LEU A 194 11.66 -13.05 18.01
CA LEU A 194 12.13 -13.78 16.84
C LEU A 194 11.02 -14.58 16.17
N PHE A 195 10.15 -15.22 16.96
CA PHE A 195 8.97 -15.91 16.46
C PHE A 195 7.99 -14.95 15.77
N SER A 196 7.74 -13.76 16.34
CA SER A 196 6.88 -12.78 15.69
C SER A 196 7.48 -12.26 14.36
N HIS A 197 8.81 -12.02 14.30
CA HIS A 197 9.49 -11.70 13.03
C HIS A 197 9.36 -12.81 11.99
N PHE A 198 9.47 -14.07 12.40
CA PHE A 198 9.24 -15.22 11.53
C PHE A 198 7.81 -15.21 10.95
N LEU A 199 6.79 -14.99 11.79
CA LEU A 199 5.39 -14.91 11.34
C LEU A 199 5.15 -13.75 10.39
N ILE A 200 5.79 -12.59 10.62
CA ILE A 200 5.69 -11.43 9.74
C ILE A 200 6.28 -11.75 8.36
N PHE A 201 7.46 -12.39 8.29
CA PHE A 201 8.01 -12.83 7.00
C PHE A 201 7.11 -13.88 6.33
N LEU A 202 6.57 -14.82 7.09
CA LEU A 202 5.64 -15.81 6.54
C LEU A 202 4.35 -15.19 5.98
N SER A 203 3.87 -14.11 6.59
CA SER A 203 2.64 -13.43 6.14
C SER A 203 2.74 -12.89 4.72
N THR A 204 3.95 -12.59 4.21
CA THR A 204 4.16 -12.07 2.86
C THR A 204 3.74 -13.05 1.76
N ILE A 205 3.73 -14.35 2.04
CA ILE A 205 3.31 -15.40 1.10
C ILE A 205 1.83 -15.26 0.73
N PHE A 206 0.98 -14.81 1.69
CA PHE A 206 -0.46 -14.66 1.47
C PHE A 206 -0.85 -13.46 0.59
N PHE A 207 0.11 -12.60 0.24
CA PHE A 207 -0.11 -11.46 -0.67
C PHE A 207 0.08 -11.82 -2.15
N ILE A 208 0.66 -12.99 -2.44
CA ILE A 208 1.01 -13.41 -3.79
C ILE A 208 0.05 -14.49 -4.25
N ASP A 209 -0.15 -14.57 -5.59
CA ASP A 209 -1.08 -15.45 -6.27
C ASP A 209 -2.55 -14.98 -6.18
N GLU A 210 -3.44 -15.74 -6.79
CA GLU A 210 -4.86 -15.44 -6.85
C GLU A 210 -5.43 -15.16 -5.45
N PRO A 211 -6.01 -13.96 -5.21
CA PRO A 211 -6.60 -13.63 -3.94
C PRO A 211 -7.84 -14.51 -3.71
N THR A 212 -7.88 -15.17 -2.57
CA THR A 212 -9.02 -15.92 -2.08
C THR A 212 -9.52 -15.29 -0.79
N GLU A 213 -10.76 -15.55 -0.40
CA GLU A 213 -11.30 -15.02 0.86
C GLU A 213 -10.41 -15.38 2.06
N PHE A 214 -9.90 -16.61 2.09
CA PHE A 214 -9.01 -17.07 3.15
C PHE A 214 -7.70 -16.25 3.17
N LYS A 215 -7.06 -16.03 2.00
CA LYS A 215 -5.84 -15.23 1.90
C LYS A 215 -6.09 -13.79 2.34
N CYS A 216 -7.19 -13.15 1.90
CA CYS A 216 -7.53 -11.79 2.26
C CYS A 216 -7.71 -11.60 3.78
N LYS A 217 -8.41 -12.54 4.43
CA LYS A 217 -8.63 -12.54 5.90
C LYS A 217 -7.33 -12.80 6.66
N THR A 218 -6.56 -13.82 6.23
CA THR A 218 -5.37 -14.29 6.96
C THR A 218 -4.22 -13.29 6.87
N ARG A 219 -3.94 -12.69 5.69
CA ARG A 219 -2.78 -11.81 5.50
C ARG A 219 -2.79 -10.65 6.49
N GLN A 220 -3.91 -9.96 6.63
CA GLN A 220 -4.04 -8.78 7.48
C GLN A 220 -4.09 -9.11 8.96
N ALA A 221 -4.83 -10.17 9.35
CA ALA A 221 -4.90 -10.61 10.73
C ALA A 221 -3.54 -11.12 11.23
N LEU A 222 -2.85 -11.93 10.44
CA LEU A 222 -1.53 -12.47 10.78
C LEU A 222 -0.50 -11.34 10.91
N PHE A 223 -0.48 -10.40 9.95
CA PHE A 223 0.35 -9.21 10.01
C PHE A 223 0.08 -8.39 11.28
N GLY A 224 -1.18 -8.01 11.53
CA GLY A 224 -1.55 -7.14 12.65
C GLY A 224 -1.21 -7.75 14.02
N ILE A 225 -1.54 -9.03 14.22
CA ILE A 225 -1.28 -9.74 15.50
C ILE A 225 0.23 -9.93 15.70
N SER A 226 0.97 -10.33 14.65
CA SER A 226 2.42 -10.57 14.77
C SER A 226 3.20 -9.29 15.04
N PHE A 227 2.83 -8.15 14.41
CA PHE A 227 3.44 -6.85 14.72
C PHE A 227 3.11 -6.37 16.13
N ALA A 228 1.86 -6.49 16.56
CA ALA A 228 1.48 -6.13 17.94
C ALA A 228 2.24 -6.97 18.98
N LEU A 229 2.41 -8.27 18.75
CA LEU A 229 3.21 -9.15 19.59
C LEU A 229 4.68 -8.70 19.64
N CYS A 230 5.28 -8.43 18.48
CA CYS A 230 6.65 -7.95 18.37
C CYS A 230 6.86 -6.65 19.15
N ILE A 231 6.04 -5.62 18.88
CA ILE A 231 6.17 -4.31 19.51
C ILE A 231 5.88 -4.37 21.00
N SER A 232 4.91 -5.18 21.46
CA SER A 232 4.62 -5.41 22.88
C SER A 232 5.83 -5.97 23.62
N CYS A 233 6.52 -6.92 23.02
CA CYS A 233 7.76 -7.48 23.58
C CYS A 233 8.91 -6.46 23.62
N ILE A 234 9.05 -5.64 22.58
CA ILE A 234 10.05 -4.56 22.54
C ILE A 234 9.71 -3.47 23.57
N LEU A 235 8.43 -3.16 23.78
CA LEU A 235 7.96 -2.25 24.83
C LEU A 235 8.42 -2.71 26.20
N ILE A 236 8.25 -3.99 26.53
CA ILE A 236 8.71 -4.56 27.81
C ILE A 236 10.24 -4.47 27.95
N LYS A 237 10.98 -4.69 26.86
CA LYS A 237 12.44 -4.47 26.87
C LYS A 237 12.80 -3.01 27.15
N SER A 238 12.14 -2.07 26.49
CA SER A 238 12.36 -0.64 26.69
C SER A 238 12.04 -0.21 28.14
N LEU A 239 10.94 -0.72 28.70
CA LEU A 239 10.56 -0.52 30.09
C LEU A 239 11.61 -1.09 31.05
N LYS A 240 12.11 -2.30 30.81
CA LYS A 240 13.15 -2.92 31.64
C LYS A 240 14.43 -2.08 31.67
N ILE A 241 14.87 -1.62 30.48
CA ILE A 241 16.04 -0.75 30.37
C ILE A 241 15.84 0.55 31.15
N LEU A 242 14.70 1.21 30.95
CA LEU A 242 14.39 2.47 31.63
C LEU A 242 14.30 2.27 33.16
N LEU A 243 13.69 1.18 33.61
CA LEU A 243 13.59 0.83 35.03
C LEU A 243 14.96 0.58 35.70
N ALA A 244 15.86 -0.15 35.01
CA ALA A 244 17.19 -0.46 35.52
C ALA A 244 18.07 0.77 35.74
N PHE A 245 17.83 1.83 34.97
CA PHE A 245 18.70 3.03 34.97
C PHE A 245 18.00 4.33 35.37
N SER A 246 16.73 4.28 35.80
CA SER A 246 16.04 5.44 36.34
C SER A 246 16.56 5.76 37.75
N PHE A 247 16.98 7.00 37.96
CA PHE A 247 17.43 7.50 39.28
C PHE A 247 16.33 8.19 40.08
N ASP A 248 15.24 8.61 39.41
CA ASP A 248 14.09 9.25 40.06
C ASP A 248 13.24 8.21 40.78
N PRO A 249 13.09 8.31 42.13
CA PRO A 249 12.31 7.35 42.91
C PRO A 249 10.82 7.29 42.49
N LYS A 250 10.23 8.41 42.14
CA LYS A 250 8.82 8.47 41.71
C LYS A 250 8.63 7.73 40.39
N LEU A 251 9.48 8.03 39.40
CA LEU A 251 9.46 7.38 38.10
C LEU A 251 9.77 5.87 38.23
N GLN A 252 10.73 5.50 39.09
CA GLN A 252 11.07 4.10 39.33
C GLN A 252 9.89 3.30 39.93
N ASN A 253 9.16 3.87 40.88
CA ASN A 253 8.00 3.21 41.47
C ASN A 253 6.87 3.04 40.45
N PHE A 254 6.61 4.06 39.65
CA PHE A 254 5.65 3.98 38.52
C PHE A 254 6.03 2.90 37.50
N LEU A 255 7.29 2.88 37.07
CA LEU A 255 7.79 1.89 36.11
C LEU A 255 7.78 0.46 36.69
N LYS A 256 8.03 0.28 38.00
CA LYS A 256 7.92 -1.03 38.67
C LYS A 256 6.48 -1.55 38.66
N CYS A 257 5.51 -0.67 38.88
CA CYS A 257 4.09 -1.03 38.83
C CYS A 257 3.69 -1.48 37.39
N LEU A 258 4.21 -0.77 36.37
CA LEU A 258 3.94 -1.05 34.96
C LEU A 258 4.71 -2.28 34.43
N TYR A 259 5.88 -2.61 35.02
CA TYR A 259 6.72 -3.71 34.56
C TYR A 259 6.19 -5.06 35.05
N LYS A 260 5.23 -5.59 34.29
CA LYS A 260 4.73 -6.97 34.40
C LYS A 260 4.85 -7.61 33.02
N PRO A 261 5.97 -8.30 32.69
CA PRO A 261 6.29 -8.68 31.34
C PRO A 261 5.21 -9.52 30.65
N ILE A 262 4.83 -10.63 31.24
CA ILE A 262 3.85 -11.56 30.64
C ILE A 262 2.45 -10.92 30.55
N PRO A 263 1.86 -10.39 31.65
CA PRO A 263 0.54 -9.75 31.58
C PRO A 263 0.48 -8.61 30.52
N THR A 264 1.50 -7.74 30.46
CA THR A 264 1.50 -6.61 29.52
C THR A 264 1.53 -7.08 28.07
N VAL A 265 2.38 -8.08 27.73
CA VAL A 265 2.41 -8.63 26.36
C VAL A 265 1.08 -9.29 26.01
N VAL A 266 0.51 -10.09 26.92
CA VAL A 266 -0.79 -10.76 26.71
C VAL A 266 -1.91 -9.73 26.55
N THR A 267 -1.95 -8.69 27.39
CA THR A 267 -2.97 -7.64 27.29
C THR A 267 -2.85 -6.86 25.98
N CYS A 268 -1.65 -6.36 25.64
CA CYS A 268 -1.45 -5.57 24.40
C CYS A 268 -1.74 -6.41 23.14
N THR A 269 -1.28 -7.66 23.10
CA THR A 269 -1.59 -8.55 21.97
C THR A 269 -3.05 -8.97 21.98
N GLY A 270 -3.65 -9.21 23.14
CA GLY A 270 -5.07 -9.54 23.29
C GLY A 270 -6.00 -8.45 22.78
N ILE A 271 -5.71 -7.18 23.04
CA ILE A 271 -6.45 -6.05 22.47
C ILE A 271 -6.40 -6.09 20.94
N GLN A 272 -5.22 -6.32 20.35
CA GLN A 272 -5.09 -6.43 18.91
C GLN A 272 -5.88 -7.62 18.33
N VAL A 273 -5.81 -8.78 19.00
CA VAL A 273 -6.60 -9.97 18.61
C VAL A 273 -8.09 -9.64 18.65
N THR A 274 -8.55 -8.94 19.69
CA THR A 274 -9.95 -8.52 19.82
C THR A 274 -10.35 -7.58 18.67
N ILE A 275 -9.53 -6.57 18.36
CA ILE A 275 -9.77 -5.64 17.23
C ILE A 275 -9.87 -6.43 15.92
N CYS A 276 -8.92 -7.33 15.64
CA CYS A 276 -8.93 -8.15 14.43
C CYS A 276 -10.16 -9.07 14.37
N THR A 277 -10.56 -9.67 15.49
CA THR A 277 -11.73 -10.56 15.58
C THR A 277 -13.03 -9.80 15.30
N PHE A 278 -13.22 -8.62 15.91
CA PHE A 278 -14.38 -7.77 15.62
C PHE A 278 -14.41 -7.35 14.14
N TRP A 279 -13.26 -6.94 13.60
CA TRP A 279 -13.18 -6.60 12.18
C TRP A 279 -13.56 -7.77 11.27
N LEU A 280 -13.02 -8.96 11.53
CA LEU A 280 -13.32 -10.17 10.75
C LEU A 280 -14.77 -10.63 10.86
N ILE A 281 -15.46 -10.38 11.99
CA ILE A 281 -16.88 -10.77 12.18
C ILE A 281 -17.81 -9.76 11.51
N PHE A 282 -17.62 -8.45 11.75
CA PHE A 282 -18.58 -7.43 11.33
C PHE A 282 -18.32 -6.87 9.93
N ARG A 283 -17.07 -6.84 9.46
CA ARG A 283 -16.65 -6.23 8.20
C ARG A 283 -15.55 -7.04 7.53
N THR A 284 -15.85 -8.29 7.27
CA THR A 284 -14.93 -9.27 6.68
C THR A 284 -14.28 -8.77 5.39
N PRO A 285 -12.96 -8.86 5.24
CA PRO A 285 -12.29 -8.68 3.95
C PRO A 285 -12.76 -9.73 2.94
N PHE A 286 -12.96 -9.28 1.70
CA PHE A 286 -13.45 -10.12 0.60
C PHE A 286 -12.67 -9.84 -0.69
N VAL A 287 -12.81 -10.73 -1.67
CA VAL A 287 -12.22 -10.55 -2.99
C VAL A 287 -13.11 -9.66 -3.83
N GLU A 288 -12.57 -8.58 -4.35
CA GLU A 288 -13.27 -7.65 -5.24
C GLU A 288 -12.66 -7.66 -6.63
N GLN A 289 -13.53 -7.50 -7.63
CA GLN A 289 -13.15 -7.34 -9.02
C GLN A 289 -13.14 -5.85 -9.37
N ASN A 290 -11.97 -5.30 -9.58
CA ASN A 290 -11.82 -3.91 -9.98
C ASN A 290 -11.77 -3.79 -11.51
N PHE A 291 -12.71 -3.03 -12.07
CA PHE A 291 -12.87 -2.79 -13.51
C PHE A 291 -12.30 -1.45 -13.98
N SER A 292 -11.43 -0.82 -13.21
CA SER A 292 -10.83 0.49 -13.54
C SER A 292 -10.03 0.47 -14.85
N ILE A 293 -9.50 -0.70 -15.24
CA ILE A 293 -8.78 -0.88 -16.49
C ILE A 293 -9.72 -1.45 -17.57
N PRO A 294 -9.87 -0.79 -18.72
CA PRO A 294 -10.81 -1.23 -19.76
C PRO A 294 -10.60 -2.65 -20.27
N ARG A 295 -9.34 -3.11 -20.35
CA ARG A 295 -8.92 -4.38 -20.96
C ARG A 295 -8.69 -5.52 -19.97
N ALA A 296 -8.67 -5.21 -18.67
CA ALA A 296 -8.31 -6.16 -17.65
C ALA A 296 -9.24 -6.05 -16.43
N ILE A 297 -9.39 -7.16 -15.73
CA ILE A 297 -10.05 -7.23 -14.43
C ILE A 297 -8.95 -7.44 -13.40
N ILE A 298 -8.83 -6.52 -12.43
CA ILE A 298 -7.88 -6.68 -11.34
C ILE A 298 -8.62 -7.38 -10.21
N LEU A 299 -8.07 -8.52 -9.77
CA LEU A 299 -8.51 -9.16 -8.54
C LEU A 299 -7.71 -8.58 -7.37
N GLU A 300 -8.41 -7.98 -6.43
CA GLU A 300 -7.81 -7.40 -5.22
C GLU A 300 -8.61 -7.78 -3.98
N CYS A 301 -7.96 -7.71 -2.83
CA CYS A 301 -8.66 -7.87 -1.57
C CYS A 301 -9.19 -6.51 -1.11
N ASN A 302 -10.49 -6.39 -0.97
CA ASN A 302 -11.13 -5.25 -0.31
C ASN A 302 -11.14 -5.50 1.20
N GLU A 303 -10.72 -4.50 1.98
CA GLU A 303 -10.62 -4.60 3.44
C GLU A 303 -12.00 -4.57 4.15
N GLY A 304 -13.10 -4.49 3.41
CA GLY A 304 -14.47 -4.46 3.90
C GLY A 304 -14.83 -3.17 4.64
N SER A 305 -13.90 -2.61 5.41
CA SER A 305 -14.05 -1.32 6.07
C SER A 305 -12.70 -0.65 6.27
N ILE A 306 -12.48 0.48 5.59
CA ILE A 306 -11.27 1.31 5.74
C ILE A 306 -11.11 1.80 7.19
N VAL A 307 -12.20 2.08 7.89
CA VAL A 307 -12.18 2.54 9.29
C VAL A 307 -11.70 1.43 10.23
N ALA A 308 -12.21 0.20 10.08
CA ALA A 308 -11.79 -0.92 10.91
C ALA A 308 -10.33 -1.30 10.66
N PHE A 309 -9.89 -1.32 9.41
CA PHE A 309 -8.50 -1.49 9.04
C PHE A 309 -7.61 -0.36 9.61
N GLY A 310 -8.06 0.89 9.52
CA GLY A 310 -7.40 2.05 10.10
C GLY A 310 -7.27 1.96 11.62
N ILE A 311 -8.28 1.47 12.34
CA ILE A 311 -8.23 1.24 13.80
C ILE A 311 -7.17 0.18 14.14
N MET A 312 -7.11 -0.90 13.38
CA MET A 312 -6.10 -1.96 13.56
C MET A 312 -4.67 -1.41 13.40
N LEU A 313 -4.42 -0.62 12.37
CA LEU A 313 -3.11 -0.01 12.12
C LEU A 313 -2.78 1.08 13.14
N SER A 314 -3.74 1.92 13.53
CA SER A 314 -3.54 3.01 14.49
C SER A 314 -3.22 2.51 15.88
N TYR A 315 -3.78 1.37 16.30
CA TYR A 315 -3.42 0.73 17.55
C TYR A 315 -1.95 0.28 17.57
N ILE A 316 -1.48 -0.36 16.48
CA ILE A 316 -0.07 -0.76 16.35
C ILE A 316 0.85 0.47 16.36
N ALA A 317 0.47 1.53 15.64
CA ALA A 317 1.22 2.78 15.60
C ALA A 317 1.29 3.46 16.99
N ALA A 318 0.19 3.49 17.74
CA ALA A 318 0.15 4.02 19.10
C ALA A 318 1.06 3.22 20.04
N LEU A 319 1.01 1.89 19.96
CA LEU A 319 1.88 1.01 20.74
C LEU A 319 3.36 1.21 20.41
N ALA A 320 3.68 1.35 19.11
CA ALA A 320 5.02 1.66 18.65
C ALA A 320 5.49 3.04 19.12
N PHE A 321 4.60 4.03 19.15
CA PHE A 321 4.92 5.38 19.63
C PHE A 321 5.24 5.38 21.14
N VAL A 322 4.48 4.68 21.94
CA VAL A 322 4.78 4.50 23.37
C VAL A 322 6.14 3.80 23.57
N CYS A 323 6.40 2.76 22.77
CA CYS A 323 7.69 2.07 22.77
C CYS A 323 8.85 3.02 22.41
N PHE A 324 8.67 3.84 21.38
CA PHE A 324 9.64 4.84 20.96
C PHE A 324 9.96 5.84 22.08
N ILE A 325 8.94 6.38 22.77
CA ILE A 325 9.13 7.32 23.88
C ILE A 325 9.99 6.70 24.99
N PHE A 326 9.69 5.45 25.38
CA PHE A 326 10.47 4.79 26.43
C PHE A 326 11.90 4.47 25.99
N ALA A 327 12.10 3.99 24.77
CA ALA A 327 13.42 3.77 24.21
C ALA A 327 14.22 5.07 24.08
N PHE A 328 13.58 6.15 23.63
CA PHE A 328 14.20 7.46 23.49
C PHE A 328 14.67 8.05 24.81
N LYS A 329 13.88 7.92 25.87
CA LYS A 329 14.29 8.30 27.23
C LYS A 329 15.49 7.47 27.72
N GLY A 330 15.54 6.17 27.34
CA GLY A 330 16.62 5.27 27.71
C GLY A 330 17.92 5.41 26.89
N ARG A 331 17.99 6.27 25.87
CA ARG A 331 19.14 6.36 24.95
C ARG A 331 20.44 6.92 25.55
N LYS A 332 20.37 7.63 26.68
CA LYS A 332 21.52 8.26 27.36
C LYS A 332 22.36 7.29 28.19
N LEU A 333 22.19 5.98 27.99
CA LEU A 333 22.86 4.92 28.72
C LEU A 333 24.27 4.61 28.15
N PRO A 334 25.15 3.85 28.87
CA PRO A 334 26.50 3.51 28.46
C PRO A 334 26.58 2.87 27.07
N GLU A 335 27.55 3.29 26.28
CA GLU A 335 27.63 3.01 24.82
C GLU A 335 27.68 1.52 24.45
N ASN A 336 28.33 0.66 25.23
CA ASN A 336 28.60 -0.72 24.82
C ASN A 336 27.38 -1.67 24.88
N TYR A 337 26.31 -1.29 25.58
CA TYR A 337 25.07 -2.10 25.69
C TYR A 337 23.81 -1.25 25.50
N ASN A 338 23.91 -0.16 24.72
CA ASN A 338 22.80 0.79 24.55
C ASN A 338 21.74 0.23 23.60
N GLU A 339 21.07 -0.84 24.05
CA GLU A 339 19.95 -1.48 23.36
C GLU A 339 18.84 -0.47 23.06
N ALA A 340 18.62 0.51 23.94
CA ALA A 340 17.60 1.55 23.77
C ALA A 340 17.87 2.44 22.54
N LYS A 341 19.14 2.74 22.26
CA LYS A 341 19.52 3.53 21.06
C LYS A 341 19.14 2.79 19.78
N PHE A 342 19.44 1.49 19.70
CA PHE A 342 19.11 0.67 18.54
C PHE A 342 17.61 0.44 18.37
N ILE A 343 16.89 0.23 19.49
CA ILE A 343 15.42 0.14 19.46
C ILE A 343 14.81 1.46 18.95
N THR A 344 15.33 2.62 19.38
CA THR A 344 14.89 3.93 18.91
C THR A 344 15.05 4.05 17.40
N PHE A 345 16.20 3.63 16.84
CA PHE A 345 16.42 3.62 15.39
C PHE A 345 15.47 2.67 14.66
N GLY A 346 15.25 1.46 15.18
CA GLY A 346 14.30 0.51 14.60
C GLY A 346 12.88 1.07 14.54
N MET A 347 12.42 1.73 15.61
CA MET A 347 11.11 2.38 15.64
C MET A 347 11.04 3.57 14.68
N LEU A 348 12.14 4.33 14.52
CA LEU A 348 12.19 5.44 13.55
C LEU A 348 12.04 4.92 12.11
N ILE A 349 12.75 3.84 11.75
CA ILE A 349 12.61 3.18 10.43
C ILE A 349 11.16 2.73 10.22
N TYR A 350 10.54 2.14 11.23
CA TYR A 350 9.13 1.75 11.20
C TYR A 350 8.23 2.95 10.87
N PHE A 351 8.34 4.07 11.58
CA PHE A 351 7.50 5.25 11.34
C PHE A 351 7.74 5.85 9.95
N ILE A 352 8.98 5.97 9.51
CA ILE A 352 9.30 6.49 8.16
C ILE A 352 8.67 5.59 7.09
N ALA A 353 8.78 4.26 7.22
CA ALA A 353 8.20 3.32 6.26
C ALA A 353 6.68 3.50 6.16
N TRP A 354 5.98 3.65 7.30
CA TRP A 354 4.52 3.82 7.31
C TRP A 354 4.06 5.21 6.87
N ILE A 355 4.82 6.28 7.14
CA ILE A 355 4.52 7.62 6.63
C ILE A 355 4.64 7.65 5.11
N VAL A 356 5.66 7.01 4.54
CA VAL A 356 5.84 6.90 3.08
C VAL A 356 4.78 5.98 2.46
N PHE A 357 4.36 4.94 3.16
CA PHE A 357 3.35 4.01 2.67
C PHE A 357 2.02 4.68 2.35
N ILE A 358 1.54 5.60 3.19
CA ILE A 358 0.21 6.22 3.02
C ILE A 358 0.05 6.88 1.63
N PRO A 359 0.91 7.81 1.19
CA PRO A 359 0.78 8.42 -0.13
C PRO A 359 1.03 7.42 -1.26
N VAL A 360 1.98 6.49 -1.11
CA VAL A 360 2.26 5.47 -2.12
C VAL A 360 1.07 4.54 -2.31
N TYR A 361 0.46 4.09 -1.22
CA TYR A 361 -0.75 3.25 -1.26
C TYR A 361 -1.92 3.97 -1.93
N ALA A 362 -2.13 5.25 -1.62
CA ALA A 362 -3.20 6.06 -2.21
C ALA A 362 -3.03 6.34 -3.71
N THR A 363 -1.79 6.33 -4.21
CA THR A 363 -1.47 6.61 -5.62
C THR A 363 -1.23 5.35 -6.46
N THR A 364 -1.06 4.19 -5.82
CA THR A 364 -0.80 2.93 -6.52
C THR A 364 -2.11 2.22 -6.82
N PHE A 365 -2.33 1.92 -8.09
CA PHE A 365 -3.49 1.15 -8.55
C PHE A 365 -3.06 -0.13 -9.24
N GLY A 366 -3.95 -1.13 -9.21
CA GLY A 366 -3.78 -2.34 -9.99
C GLY A 366 -3.03 -3.45 -9.26
N LYS A 367 -2.51 -4.39 -10.04
CA LYS A 367 -1.88 -5.64 -9.55
C LYS A 367 -0.67 -5.46 -8.63
N TYR A 368 -0.09 -4.26 -8.55
CA TYR A 368 1.09 -3.98 -7.71
C TYR A 368 0.74 -3.45 -6.31
N LEU A 369 -0.53 -3.18 -6.01
CA LEU A 369 -0.96 -2.73 -4.68
C LEU A 369 -0.51 -3.68 -3.55
N PRO A 370 -0.69 -5.02 -3.66
CA PRO A 370 -0.16 -5.96 -2.66
C PRO A 370 1.36 -5.92 -2.52
N ALA A 371 2.09 -5.62 -3.60
CA ALA A 371 3.54 -5.51 -3.55
C ALA A 371 4.02 -4.31 -2.72
N VAL A 372 3.30 -3.18 -2.76
CA VAL A 372 3.59 -2.01 -1.90
C VAL A 372 3.39 -2.37 -0.43
N GLU A 373 2.33 -3.12 -0.10
CA GLU A 373 2.12 -3.62 1.26
C GLU A 373 3.27 -4.53 1.72
N ILE A 374 3.71 -5.48 0.89
CA ILE A 374 4.86 -6.34 1.20
C ILE A 374 6.13 -5.52 1.46
N ILE A 375 6.41 -4.52 0.64
CA ILE A 375 7.62 -3.68 0.78
C ILE A 375 7.65 -2.98 2.14
N VAL A 376 6.56 -2.35 2.54
CA VAL A 376 6.53 -1.64 3.84
C VAL A 376 6.62 -2.59 5.01
N VAL A 377 5.99 -3.77 4.91
CA VAL A 377 6.11 -4.84 5.91
C VAL A 377 7.55 -5.32 6.03
N LEU A 378 8.23 -5.58 4.91
CA LEU A 378 9.61 -6.03 4.89
C LEU A 378 10.57 -4.97 5.45
N ILE A 379 10.47 -3.71 5.01
CA ILE A 379 11.32 -2.61 5.51
C ILE A 379 11.15 -2.46 7.02
N SER A 380 9.92 -2.44 7.50
CA SER A 380 9.61 -2.32 8.93
C SER A 380 10.16 -3.51 9.73
N ASN A 381 9.96 -4.71 9.21
CA ASN A 381 10.39 -5.94 9.87
C ASN A 381 11.91 -6.06 9.94
N TYR A 382 12.60 -5.81 8.84
CA TYR A 382 14.07 -5.77 8.78
C TYR A 382 14.64 -4.66 9.66
N GLY A 383 14.05 -3.46 9.62
CA GLY A 383 14.49 -2.33 10.44
C GLY A 383 14.49 -2.67 11.93
N ILE A 384 13.40 -3.25 12.41
CA ILE A 384 13.28 -3.65 13.83
C ILE A 384 14.22 -4.83 14.13
N LEU A 385 14.23 -5.88 13.30
CA LEU A 385 15.05 -7.07 13.50
C LEU A 385 16.54 -6.74 13.54
N CYS A 386 17.03 -6.03 12.54
CA CYS A 386 18.43 -5.68 12.41
C CYS A 386 18.87 -4.78 13.57
N CYS A 387 18.13 -3.74 13.86
CA CYS A 387 18.46 -2.84 14.96
C CYS A 387 18.43 -3.54 16.33
N THR A 388 17.52 -4.49 16.56
CA THR A 388 17.37 -5.14 17.86
C THR A 388 18.41 -6.25 18.07
N PHE A 389 18.77 -7.01 17.03
CA PHE A 389 19.55 -8.24 17.19
C PHE A 389 20.96 -8.19 16.60
N LEU A 390 21.20 -7.51 15.45
CA LEU A 390 22.54 -7.54 14.81
C LEU A 390 23.66 -6.96 15.70
N PRO A 391 23.45 -5.85 16.45
CA PRO A 391 24.50 -5.36 17.35
C PRO A 391 24.90 -6.38 18.41
N LYS A 392 23.95 -7.18 18.87
CA LYS A 392 24.20 -8.25 19.86
C LYS A 392 24.94 -9.43 19.25
N CYS A 393 24.50 -9.86 18.06
CA CYS A 393 25.19 -10.91 17.31
C CYS A 393 26.65 -10.51 17.01
N TYR A 394 26.90 -9.23 16.64
CA TYR A 394 28.22 -8.69 16.43
C TYR A 394 29.11 -8.81 17.69
N ILE A 395 28.56 -8.44 18.86
CA ILE A 395 29.30 -8.56 20.15
C ILE A 395 29.58 -10.03 20.47
N ILE A 396 28.61 -10.92 20.26
CA ILE A 396 28.74 -12.36 20.57
C ILE A 396 29.80 -13.00 19.69
N ILE A 397 29.86 -12.67 18.39
CA ILE A 397 30.75 -13.32 17.44
C ILE A 397 32.14 -12.70 17.41
N TYR A 398 32.22 -11.35 17.31
CA TYR A 398 33.46 -10.63 17.03
C TYR A 398 34.11 -9.99 18.27
N LYS A 399 33.35 -9.66 19.33
CA LYS A 399 33.87 -8.99 20.53
C LYS A 399 33.70 -9.86 21.78
N GLN A 400 34.16 -11.09 21.75
CA GLN A 400 34.03 -12.04 22.87
C GLN A 400 34.69 -11.57 24.15
N GLU A 401 35.81 -10.83 24.06
CA GLU A 401 36.52 -10.25 25.21
C GLU A 401 35.64 -9.30 26.03
N THR A 402 34.78 -8.52 25.36
CA THR A 402 33.84 -7.62 26.05
C THR A 402 32.59 -8.34 26.59
N ASN A 403 32.35 -9.57 26.15
CA ASN A 403 31.21 -10.40 26.55
C ASN A 403 31.54 -11.28 27.80
N THR A 404 32.34 -10.75 28.74
CA THR A 404 32.69 -11.41 29.97
C THR A 404 32.01 -10.76 31.19
N LYS A 405 31.75 -11.52 32.23
CA LYS A 405 31.13 -11.02 33.46
C LYS A 405 31.94 -9.86 34.09
N SER A 406 33.28 -9.94 34.02
CA SER A 406 34.18 -8.91 34.56
C SER A 406 34.08 -7.61 33.77
N ALA A 407 34.09 -7.68 32.45
CA ALA A 407 33.95 -6.50 31.58
C ALA A 407 32.58 -5.82 31.77
N PHE A 408 31.49 -6.61 31.90
CA PHE A 408 30.15 -6.09 32.18
C PHE A 408 30.07 -5.38 33.51
N LEU A 409 30.60 -5.99 34.58
CA LEU A 409 30.65 -5.38 35.90
C LEU A 409 31.46 -4.09 35.94
N LYS A 410 32.66 -4.08 35.32
CA LYS A 410 33.52 -2.89 35.22
C LYS A 410 32.78 -1.72 34.57
N MET A 411 32.04 -1.99 33.52
CA MET A 411 31.27 -0.98 32.78
C MET A 411 30.13 -0.41 33.64
N VAL A 412 29.34 -1.24 34.33
CA VAL A 412 28.26 -0.81 35.24
C VAL A 412 28.83 0.06 36.37
N TYR A 413 29.98 -0.33 36.91
CA TYR A 413 30.68 0.46 37.94
C TYR A 413 31.11 1.82 37.43
N THR A 414 31.77 1.88 36.27
CA THR A 414 32.24 3.13 35.66
C THR A 414 31.08 4.10 35.40
N TYR A 415 29.93 3.58 34.93
CA TYR A 415 28.74 4.39 34.71
C TYR A 415 28.13 4.91 36.01
N SER A 416 28.02 4.07 37.02
CA SER A 416 27.47 4.45 38.33
C SER A 416 28.32 5.55 38.99
N THR A 417 29.64 5.46 38.89
CA THR A 417 30.58 6.49 39.43
C THR A 417 30.51 7.81 38.69
N LYS A 418 30.44 7.78 37.35
CA LYS A 418 30.25 9.00 36.53
C LYS A 418 28.92 9.69 36.85
N SER A 419 27.86 8.93 36.98
CA SER A 419 26.51 9.46 37.28
C SER A 419 26.44 10.06 38.70
N ALA A 420 27.07 9.43 39.69
CA ALA A 420 27.15 9.95 41.04
C ALA A 420 28.00 11.25 41.11
N GLY A 421 29.09 11.31 40.35
CA GLY A 421 29.91 12.52 40.23
C GLY A 421 29.18 13.69 39.58
N SER A 422 28.38 13.45 38.55
CA SER A 422 27.60 14.50 37.89
C SER A 422 26.47 15.06 38.74
N VAL A 423 25.85 14.22 39.61
CA VAL A 423 24.84 14.68 40.56
C VAL A 423 25.48 15.53 41.65
N ALA A 424 26.68 15.18 42.17
CA ALA A 424 27.42 15.96 43.16
C ALA A 424 27.83 17.33 42.59
N VAL A 425 28.32 17.39 41.31
CA VAL A 425 28.68 18.66 40.64
C VAL A 425 27.47 19.54 40.38
N SER A 426 26.29 18.97 40.04
CA SER A 426 25.06 19.74 39.83
C SER A 426 24.50 20.28 41.18
N GLN A 427 24.65 19.57 42.31
CA GLN A 427 24.28 20.11 43.63
C GLN A 427 25.21 21.27 44.04
N ILE A 428 26.51 21.12 43.83
CA ILE A 428 27.46 22.20 44.14
C ILE A 428 27.18 23.45 43.29
N SER A 429 26.76 23.32 42.03
CA SER A 429 26.40 24.46 41.17
C SER A 429 25.04 25.09 41.50
N LEU A 430 24.14 24.39 42.22
CA LEU A 430 22.87 24.94 42.68
C LEU A 430 23.05 25.73 43.98
N ASP A 431 23.92 25.27 44.92
CA ASP A 431 24.23 25.97 46.14
C ASP A 431 25.08 27.25 45.95
N SER A 432 25.86 27.32 44.85
CA SER A 432 26.66 28.52 44.53
C SER A 432 25.86 29.66 43.89
N LYS A 433 24.57 29.48 43.56
CA LYS A 433 23.70 30.54 43.04
C LYS A 433 22.95 31.34 44.09
N SER A 434 23.09 31.02 45.36
CA SER A 434 22.40 31.74 46.47
C SER A 434 23.31 32.67 47.30
N SER A 435 24.61 32.86 46.98
CA SER A 435 25.48 33.83 47.67
C SER A 435 26.36 34.58 46.67
N SER A 436 25.84 35.72 46.22
CA SER A 436 26.62 36.72 45.53
C SER A 436 27.46 37.53 46.55
N SER A 437 28.75 37.30 46.61
CA SER A 437 29.71 38.26 47.18
C SER A 437 31.05 38.11 46.49
N ARG A 438 31.51 39.19 45.99
CA ARG A 438 32.69 39.53 45.22
C ARG A 438 34.00 39.17 45.92
N ALA A 439 34.86 38.35 45.29
CA ALA A 439 36.28 38.27 45.66
C ALA A 439 37.14 38.05 44.42
N THR A 440 38.02 38.99 44.18
CA THR A 440 39.09 39.02 43.17
C THR A 440 40.16 37.95 43.50
N ILE A 441 40.51 37.16 42.50
CA ILE A 441 41.63 36.22 42.59
C ILE A 441 42.77 36.70 41.68
N SER A 442 43.98 36.89 42.27
CA SER A 442 45.23 37.11 41.58
C SER A 442 45.93 35.76 41.33
N ASP A 443 46.38 35.58 40.07
CA ASP A 443 47.19 34.46 39.61
C ASP A 443 48.58 34.42 40.24
N SER A 444 48.98 33.25 40.72
CA SER A 444 50.41 32.84 40.66
C SER A 444 50.49 31.33 40.96
N CYS A 445 50.82 30.56 39.99
CA CYS A 445 51.24 29.18 40.19
C CYS A 445 52.45 28.87 39.30
N LYS A 446 53.63 28.77 39.90
CA LYS A 446 54.86 28.27 39.29
C LYS A 446 54.97 26.76 39.44
N SER A 447 55.41 26.19 38.35
CA SER A 447 55.73 24.77 38.13
C SER A 447 56.86 24.28 39.03
N GLU A 448 56.68 23.11 39.69
CA GLU A 448 57.80 22.25 40.03
C GLU A 448 57.38 20.76 40.06
N LYS A 449 58.18 19.94 39.40
CA LYS A 449 58.07 18.49 39.34
C LYS A 449 58.67 17.88 40.58
N ASN A 450 58.00 16.97 41.28
CA ASN A 450 58.42 15.62 41.65
C ASN A 450 57.56 15.00 42.73
N SER A 451 57.12 13.76 42.44
CA SER A 451 57.03 12.66 43.35
C SER A 451 56.14 12.72 44.61
N VAL A 452 55.18 11.78 44.67
CA VAL A 452 54.68 11.11 45.90
C VAL A 452 53.64 11.83 46.73
N ASN A 453 52.44 11.16 46.79
CA ASN A 453 51.44 11.26 47.85
C ASN A 453 51.18 12.65 48.48
N GLY A 454 50.20 13.35 47.98
CA GLY A 454 49.79 14.62 48.60
C GLY A 454 48.25 14.71 48.74
N ASN A 455 47.80 14.54 49.98
CA ASN A 455 46.51 15.08 50.40
C ASN A 455 46.57 16.61 50.32
N CYS A 456 45.75 17.21 49.51
CA CYS A 456 45.56 18.67 49.51
C CYS A 456 44.65 19.04 50.72
N HIS A 457 45.24 19.64 51.72
CA HIS A 457 44.56 20.39 52.77
C HIS A 457 44.28 21.79 52.30
N PHE A 458 43.05 22.20 52.31
CA PHE A 458 42.62 23.58 52.10
C PHE A 458 42.40 24.21 53.48
N GLN A 459 43.21 25.21 53.82
CA GLN A 459 43.07 25.98 55.04
C GLN A 459 42.47 27.35 54.71
N VAL A 460 41.29 27.62 55.23
CA VAL A 460 40.63 28.91 55.21
C VAL A 460 40.84 29.56 56.56
N PRO A 461 41.25 30.80 56.65
CA PRO A 461 41.41 31.48 57.95
C PRO A 461 40.03 31.89 58.50
N GLY A 462 39.66 31.34 59.63
CA GLY A 462 38.47 31.74 60.36
C GLY A 462 37.47 30.61 60.53
N GLU A 463 37.56 29.89 61.63
CA GLU A 463 36.61 29.05 62.36
C GLU A 463 35.53 28.29 61.53
N GLY A 464 35.67 26.96 61.48
CA GLY A 464 34.61 26.06 61.09
C GLY A 464 35.06 24.84 60.29
N LEU A 465 35.50 23.76 60.99
CA LEU A 465 35.90 22.50 60.38
C LEU A 465 34.64 21.74 59.86
N ILE A 466 34.31 21.90 58.62
CA ILE A 466 33.23 21.07 58.00
C ILE A 466 33.89 19.81 57.46
N LYS A 467 33.78 18.70 58.23
CA LYS A 467 34.09 17.37 57.76
C LYS A 467 33.06 16.94 56.68
N GLY A 468 33.43 17.06 55.43
CA GLY A 468 32.72 16.44 54.32
C GLY A 468 32.81 14.90 54.50
N LYS A 469 31.72 14.24 54.90
CA LYS A 469 31.63 12.79 54.92
C LYS A 469 31.67 12.25 53.50
N ALA A 470 32.84 11.75 53.09
CA ALA A 470 32.92 10.89 51.91
C ALA A 470 32.00 9.68 52.10
N LEU A 471 31.08 9.46 51.20
CA LEU A 471 30.22 8.30 51.20
C LEU A 471 31.08 7.02 51.21
N PRO A 472 30.89 6.09 52.16
CA PRO A 472 31.76 4.92 52.24
C PRO A 472 31.69 4.10 50.97
N LYS A 473 32.82 3.67 50.43
CA LYS A 473 32.98 2.81 49.25
C LYS A 473 32.05 1.58 49.27
N ASN A 474 31.60 1.15 50.45
CA ASN A 474 30.69 0.04 50.65
C ASN A 474 29.23 0.30 50.22
N THR A 475 28.77 1.57 50.28
CA THR A 475 27.39 1.93 49.88
C THR A 475 27.24 1.88 48.37
N ALA A 476 28.26 2.33 47.63
CA ALA A 476 28.27 2.23 46.16
C ALA A 476 28.32 0.76 45.69
N ARG A 477 29.08 -0.09 46.42
CA ARG A 477 29.14 -1.53 46.16
C ARG A 477 27.80 -2.23 46.48
N SER A 478 27.09 -1.84 47.54
CA SER A 478 25.80 -2.35 47.92
C SER A 478 24.69 -1.98 46.90
N MET A 479 24.70 -0.72 46.43
CA MET A 479 23.75 -0.30 45.38
C MET A 479 24.01 -0.97 44.02
N ALA A 480 25.26 -1.17 43.62
CA ALA A 480 25.59 -1.92 42.43
C ALA A 480 25.20 -3.41 42.52
N ARG A 481 25.36 -4.04 43.67
CA ARG A 481 24.94 -5.43 43.91
C ARG A 481 23.41 -5.58 43.89
N LYS A 482 22.65 -4.67 44.51
CA LYS A 482 21.18 -4.68 44.49
C LYS A 482 20.64 -4.49 43.07
N ARG A 483 21.31 -3.72 42.20
CA ARG A 483 20.91 -3.55 40.78
C ARG A 483 21.19 -4.79 39.95
N LEU A 484 22.23 -5.56 40.26
CA LEU A 484 22.55 -6.81 39.56
C LEU A 484 21.62 -7.98 39.90
N SER A 485 21.00 -8.00 41.07
CA SER A 485 20.02 -9.02 41.44
C SER A 485 18.63 -8.79 40.83
N SER A 486 18.38 -7.60 40.21
CA SER A 486 17.13 -7.26 39.54
C SER A 486 17.25 -7.28 37.98
N ILE A 487 18.43 -7.60 37.45
CA ILE A 487 18.72 -7.88 36.03
C ILE A 487 18.80 -9.38 35.81
#